data_6206aacb574228e5c88c767850d36b4e
#
_entry.id   6206aacb574228e5c88c767850d36b4e
#
_cell.length_a   1.000
_cell.length_b   1.000
_cell.length_c   1.000
_cell.angle_alpha   90.00
_cell.angle_beta   90.00
_cell.angle_gamma   90.00
#
_symmetry.space_group_name_H-M   'P 1'
#
loop_
_entity.id
_entity.type
_entity.pdbx_description
1 polymer ?
#
loop_
_entity_poly.entity_id
_entity_poly.type
_entity_poly.pdbx_seq_one_letter_code
_entity_poly.pdbx_strand_id
1 'polypeptide(L)'
;QVFYVAAAAGDMDLWVNGWFGNHDSYVKEAMGKVKPVGYVAKSGGLQGYLIDKKTADKFNIKSVMDIKNHAKEFDSNGDGKADMVACHPGWGCEKIISRHFEELGLGEFINPIKADYSAAMADIISRYKNGKSVLFYTWTPNWTVGTLKLGEDVVWIEAPFSETKVVSVPNATKSKLNMGFGVNDIRPAANVDFLKANPKVEKFLKKASIPLADIAAQNLNCLLYTSDAADDTSG
;
A
#
# COMPACT_ATOMS: atom_id res chain seq x y z
N GLN A 1 -11.65 -2.77 7.77
CA GLN A 1 -12.52 -3.57 8.67
C GLN A 1 -13.89 -2.90 8.85
N VAL A 2 -13.97 -1.61 9.18
CA VAL A 2 -15.23 -0.88 9.47
C VAL A 2 -16.30 -1.09 8.42
N PHE A 3 -15.97 -0.97 7.12
CA PHE A 3 -16.89 -1.23 6.02
C PHE A 3 -17.57 -2.61 6.12
N TYR A 4 -16.80 -3.66 6.38
CA TYR A 4 -17.34 -5.03 6.39
C TYR A 4 -18.34 -5.26 7.52
N VAL A 5 -18.10 -4.62 8.67
CA VAL A 5 -19.05 -4.65 9.81
C VAL A 5 -20.32 -3.91 9.46
N ALA A 6 -20.21 -2.68 8.95
CA ALA A 6 -21.36 -1.86 8.56
C ALA A 6 -22.16 -2.50 7.40
N ALA A 7 -21.47 -3.07 6.41
CA ALA A 7 -22.13 -3.78 5.32
C ALA A 7 -22.83 -5.06 5.78
N ALA A 8 -22.27 -5.79 6.75
CA ALA A 8 -22.92 -6.97 7.33
C ALA A 8 -24.15 -6.59 8.19
N ALA A 9 -24.16 -5.40 8.78
CA ALA A 9 -25.32 -4.83 9.51
C ALA A 9 -26.42 -4.28 8.58
N GLY A 10 -26.09 -3.98 7.32
CA GLY A 10 -26.99 -3.36 6.34
C GLY A 10 -26.92 -1.83 6.30
N ASP A 11 -25.94 -1.24 7.01
CA ASP A 11 -25.74 0.21 7.04
C ASP A 11 -24.98 0.74 5.82
N MET A 12 -24.29 -0.17 5.09
CA MET A 12 -23.57 0.12 3.85
C MET A 12 -23.82 -0.98 2.82
N ASP A 13 -23.98 -0.58 1.55
CA ASP A 13 -24.31 -1.48 0.46
C ASP A 13 -23.08 -2.04 -0.27
N LEU A 14 -22.14 -1.18 -0.61
CA LEU A 14 -21.09 -1.45 -1.57
C LEU A 14 -19.82 -0.65 -1.31
N TRP A 15 -18.67 -1.26 -1.50
CA TRP A 15 -17.36 -0.63 -1.58
C TRP A 15 -16.56 -1.22 -2.73
N VAL A 16 -16.04 -0.39 -3.64
CA VAL A 16 -15.42 -0.86 -4.90
C VAL A 16 -13.92 -1.15 -4.79
N ASN A 17 -13.27 -0.79 -3.69
CA ASN A 17 -11.81 -0.88 -3.52
C ASN A 17 -11.42 -1.91 -2.43
N GLY A 18 -11.99 -3.12 -2.50
CA GLY A 18 -11.62 -4.22 -1.61
C GLY A 18 -10.34 -4.91 -2.10
N TRP A 19 -9.35 -5.05 -1.22
CA TRP A 19 -8.06 -5.69 -1.50
C TRP A 19 -8.08 -7.14 -1.04
N PHE A 20 -8.45 -8.05 -1.94
CA PHE A 20 -8.62 -9.48 -1.65
C PHE A 20 -7.29 -10.22 -1.74
N GLY A 21 -7.06 -11.01 -0.76
CA GLY A 21 -5.88 -11.47 -0.10
C GLY A 21 -5.83 -10.88 1.31
N ASN A 22 -5.68 -9.56 1.44
CA ASN A 22 -5.65 -8.89 2.76
C ASN A 22 -7.02 -8.83 3.46
N HIS A 23 -8.12 -8.77 2.68
CA HIS A 23 -9.48 -8.59 3.21
C HIS A 23 -10.28 -9.90 3.34
N ASP A 24 -9.69 -11.05 3.02
CA ASP A 24 -10.38 -12.33 3.05
C ASP A 24 -10.92 -12.67 4.46
N SER A 25 -10.16 -12.34 5.51
CA SER A 25 -10.60 -12.52 6.89
C SER A 25 -11.84 -11.72 7.23
N TYR A 26 -11.94 -10.47 6.76
CA TYR A 26 -13.09 -9.60 7.02
C TYR A 26 -14.38 -10.11 6.34
N VAL A 27 -14.26 -10.67 5.14
CA VAL A 27 -15.40 -11.31 4.46
C VAL A 27 -15.85 -12.57 5.22
N LYS A 28 -14.90 -13.34 5.73
CA LYS A 28 -15.19 -14.53 6.55
C LYS A 28 -15.90 -14.13 7.85
N GLU A 29 -15.44 -13.07 8.51
CA GLU A 29 -16.06 -12.50 9.72
C GLU A 29 -17.48 -11.97 9.47
N ALA A 30 -17.77 -11.51 8.25
CA ALA A 30 -19.10 -11.06 7.85
C ALA A 30 -20.14 -12.21 7.65
N MET A 31 -19.76 -13.45 7.93
CA MET A 31 -20.65 -14.64 7.99
C MET A 31 -21.61 -14.78 6.78
N GLY A 32 -21.11 -14.56 5.56
CA GLY A 32 -21.87 -14.68 4.32
C GLY A 32 -22.79 -13.50 3.99
N LYS A 33 -22.82 -12.45 4.81
CA LYS A 33 -23.61 -11.23 4.55
C LYS A 33 -22.95 -10.27 3.56
N VAL A 34 -21.63 -10.39 3.37
CA VAL A 34 -20.85 -9.62 2.41
C VAL A 34 -20.08 -10.57 1.50
N LYS A 35 -20.04 -10.27 0.22
CA LYS A 35 -19.26 -11.05 -0.77
C LYS A 35 -18.48 -10.15 -1.74
N PRO A 36 -17.33 -10.62 -2.27
CA PRO A 36 -16.67 -9.98 -3.40
C PRO A 36 -17.45 -10.20 -4.70
N VAL A 37 -17.44 -9.21 -5.61
CA VAL A 37 -18.16 -9.26 -6.89
C VAL A 37 -17.24 -8.80 -8.02
N GLY A 38 -17.03 -9.64 -9.05
CA GLY A 38 -16.19 -9.25 -10.20
C GLY A 38 -14.76 -8.89 -9.82
N TYR A 39 -14.10 -8.12 -10.68
CA TYR A 39 -12.73 -7.65 -10.50
C TYR A 39 -12.58 -6.24 -11.09
N VAL A 40 -12.26 -5.24 -10.27
CA VAL A 40 -11.80 -3.94 -10.75
C VAL A 40 -10.44 -4.11 -11.43
N ALA A 41 -9.51 -4.80 -10.74
CA ALA A 41 -8.24 -5.22 -11.31
C ALA A 41 -7.82 -6.59 -10.73
N LYS A 42 -7.58 -7.56 -11.60
CA LYS A 42 -7.14 -8.89 -11.20
C LYS A 42 -5.62 -8.91 -11.02
N SER A 43 -5.17 -9.43 -9.87
CA SER A 43 -3.74 -9.50 -9.50
C SER A 43 -3.01 -8.14 -9.64
N GLY A 44 -3.75 -7.05 -9.42
CA GLY A 44 -3.28 -5.69 -9.67
C GLY A 44 -2.74 -4.95 -8.45
N GLY A 45 -3.00 -5.45 -7.26
CA GLY A 45 -2.55 -4.84 -6.01
C GLY A 45 -1.18 -5.38 -5.59
N LEU A 46 -0.12 -4.59 -5.74
CA LEU A 46 1.20 -4.88 -5.18
C LEU A 46 1.43 -4.01 -3.94
N GLN A 47 2.16 -4.54 -2.97
CA GLN A 47 2.53 -3.85 -1.75
C GLN A 47 3.98 -4.18 -1.40
N GLY A 48 4.69 -3.26 -0.76
CA GLY A 48 6.06 -3.53 -0.36
C GLY A 48 6.78 -2.32 0.24
N TYR A 49 8.07 -2.49 0.43
CA TYR A 49 8.97 -1.44 0.91
C TYR A 49 9.77 -0.85 -0.25
N LEU A 50 9.94 0.46 -0.21
CA LEU A 50 10.74 1.20 -1.18
C LEU A 50 11.80 2.03 -0.47
N ILE A 51 12.89 2.24 -1.19
CA ILE A 51 13.91 3.22 -0.85
C ILE A 51 14.21 4.08 -2.09
N ASP A 52 14.83 5.24 -1.89
CA ASP A 52 15.31 6.02 -3.02
C ASP A 52 16.38 5.25 -3.79
N LYS A 53 16.30 5.37 -5.12
CA LYS A 53 17.18 4.63 -6.04
C LYS A 53 18.65 4.97 -5.86
N LYS A 54 18.95 6.25 -5.58
CA LYS A 54 20.33 6.72 -5.37
C LYS A 54 21.01 5.99 -4.21
N THR A 55 20.30 5.85 -3.08
CA THR A 55 20.80 5.13 -1.91
C THR A 55 20.87 3.63 -2.15
N ALA A 56 19.87 3.05 -2.85
CA ALA A 56 19.89 1.64 -3.24
C ALA A 56 21.13 1.31 -4.07
N ASP A 57 21.41 2.12 -5.08
CA ASP A 57 22.55 1.91 -5.99
C ASP A 57 23.90 2.16 -5.27
N LYS A 58 23.99 3.22 -4.47
CA LYS A 58 25.22 3.59 -3.75
C LYS A 58 25.69 2.50 -2.79
N PHE A 59 24.77 1.88 -2.07
CA PHE A 59 25.07 0.90 -1.03
C PHE A 59 24.72 -0.54 -1.44
N ASN A 60 24.27 -0.75 -2.68
CA ASN A 60 23.82 -2.05 -3.19
C ASN A 60 22.74 -2.70 -2.29
N ILE A 61 21.82 -1.89 -1.77
CA ILE A 61 20.71 -2.35 -0.94
C ILE A 61 19.68 -3.05 -1.82
N LYS A 62 19.36 -4.31 -1.50
CA LYS A 62 18.41 -5.14 -2.24
C LYS A 62 17.28 -5.68 -1.40
N SER A 63 17.44 -5.67 -0.09
CA SER A 63 16.48 -6.19 0.87
C SER A 63 16.31 -5.24 2.05
N VAL A 64 15.16 -5.29 2.70
CA VAL A 64 14.93 -4.60 3.97
C VAL A 64 15.94 -5.03 5.05
N MET A 65 16.48 -6.25 4.93
CA MET A 65 17.51 -6.77 5.84
C MET A 65 18.86 -6.04 5.68
N ASP A 66 19.16 -5.51 4.49
CA ASP A 66 20.41 -4.76 4.23
C ASP A 66 20.41 -3.40 4.96
N ILE A 67 19.22 -2.87 5.31
CA ILE A 67 19.05 -1.61 6.05
C ILE A 67 19.81 -1.66 7.39
N LYS A 68 19.97 -2.83 8.01
CA LYS A 68 20.72 -2.99 9.26
C LYS A 68 22.11 -2.35 9.19
N ASN A 69 22.80 -2.48 8.06
CA ASN A 69 24.15 -1.96 7.85
C ASN A 69 24.17 -0.48 7.45
N HIS A 70 23.02 0.11 7.13
CA HIS A 70 22.86 1.44 6.56
C HIS A 70 21.78 2.26 7.27
N ALA A 71 21.36 1.88 8.47
CA ALA A 71 20.25 2.50 9.19
C ALA A 71 20.42 4.02 9.33
N LYS A 72 21.64 4.51 9.59
CA LYS A 72 21.95 5.93 9.74
C LYS A 72 21.65 6.77 8.48
N GLU A 73 21.64 6.20 7.30
CA GLU A 73 21.30 6.92 6.06
C GLU A 73 19.81 7.35 6.06
N PHE A 74 18.96 6.55 6.72
CA PHE A 74 17.51 6.76 6.81
C PHE A 74 17.05 7.32 8.16
N ASP A 75 17.97 7.54 9.10
CA ASP A 75 17.72 8.08 10.43
C ASP A 75 17.42 9.57 10.35
N SER A 76 16.21 9.99 10.67
CA SER A 76 15.77 11.39 10.62
C SER A 76 15.75 12.07 11.98
N ASN A 77 15.79 11.30 13.06
CA ASN A 77 15.66 11.79 14.43
C ASN A 77 16.95 11.66 15.25
N GLY A 78 17.96 10.94 14.73
CA GLY A 78 19.28 10.79 15.35
C GLY A 78 19.37 9.68 16.42
N ASP A 79 18.42 8.73 16.42
CA ASP A 79 18.41 7.63 17.40
C ASP A 79 19.22 6.39 16.95
N GLY A 80 19.77 6.44 15.74
CA GLY A 80 20.61 5.39 15.15
C GLY A 80 19.84 4.31 14.41
N LYS A 81 18.52 4.38 14.31
CA LYS A 81 17.68 3.49 13.53
C LYS A 81 17.15 4.17 12.26
N ALA A 82 16.83 3.38 11.27
CA ALA A 82 16.17 3.85 10.06
C ALA A 82 14.71 4.20 10.36
N ASP A 83 14.26 5.37 9.94
CA ASP A 83 12.84 5.75 10.02
C ASP A 83 12.11 5.29 8.76
N MET A 84 11.07 4.47 8.93
CA MET A 84 10.26 3.94 7.85
C MET A 84 8.80 4.41 8.00
N VAL A 85 8.29 5.16 7.03
CA VAL A 85 6.84 5.39 6.98
C VAL A 85 6.13 4.06 6.72
N ALA A 86 5.31 3.65 7.69
CA ALA A 86 4.59 2.40 7.68
C ALA A 86 3.13 2.57 7.22
N CYS A 87 2.39 1.49 7.23
CA CYS A 87 0.96 1.49 6.95
C CYS A 87 0.17 2.23 8.03
N HIS A 88 -0.89 2.95 7.61
CA HIS A 88 -1.79 3.62 8.54
C HIS A 88 -2.38 2.63 9.56
N PRO A 89 -2.43 2.99 10.85
CA PRO A 89 -3.06 2.15 11.88
C PRO A 89 -4.51 1.78 11.53
N GLY A 90 -4.85 0.51 11.71
CA GLY A 90 -6.18 -0.03 11.39
C GLY A 90 -6.38 -0.51 9.95
N TRP A 91 -5.41 -0.32 9.06
CA TRP A 91 -5.43 -0.93 7.73
C TRP A 91 -4.93 -2.38 7.79
N GLY A 92 -5.32 -3.21 6.79
CA GLY A 92 -4.92 -4.62 6.72
C GLY A 92 -3.41 -4.85 6.63
N CYS A 93 -2.69 -3.94 5.98
CA CYS A 93 -1.23 -3.98 5.86
C CYS A 93 -0.49 -3.80 7.19
N GLU A 94 -1.09 -3.12 8.17
CA GLU A 94 -0.46 -2.93 9.48
C GLU A 94 -0.17 -4.27 10.18
N LYS A 95 -1.09 -5.22 10.11
CA LYS A 95 -0.90 -6.55 10.69
C LYS A 95 0.25 -7.31 10.02
N ILE A 96 0.37 -7.18 8.69
CA ILE A 96 1.44 -7.82 7.92
C ILE A 96 2.79 -7.20 8.28
N ILE A 97 2.88 -5.88 8.31
CA ILE A 97 4.10 -5.15 8.69
C ILE A 97 4.51 -5.51 10.12
N SER A 98 3.57 -5.57 11.07
CA SER A 98 3.88 -5.97 12.45
C SER A 98 4.49 -7.37 12.52
N ARG A 99 3.99 -8.31 11.71
CA ARG A 99 4.59 -9.64 11.60
C ARG A 99 5.98 -9.61 10.97
N HIS A 100 6.21 -8.78 9.95
CA HIS A 100 7.57 -8.61 9.41
C HIS A 100 8.54 -8.10 10.47
N PHE A 101 8.10 -7.14 11.30
CA PHE A 101 8.92 -6.64 12.40
C PHE A 101 9.25 -7.71 13.44
N GLU A 102 8.27 -8.57 13.77
CA GLU A 102 8.45 -9.66 14.70
C GLU A 102 9.33 -10.79 14.12
N GLU A 103 8.98 -11.29 12.93
CA GLU A 103 9.61 -12.50 12.37
C GLU A 103 10.99 -12.23 11.73
N LEU A 104 11.21 -11.04 11.16
CA LEU A 104 12.48 -10.64 10.56
C LEU A 104 13.37 -9.81 11.50
N GLY A 105 12.91 -9.51 12.72
CA GLY A 105 13.66 -8.71 13.68
C GLY A 105 13.92 -7.27 13.25
N LEU A 106 13.05 -6.68 12.40
CA LEU A 106 13.28 -5.36 11.82
C LEU A 106 13.35 -4.25 12.89
N GLY A 107 12.67 -4.40 14.02
CA GLY A 107 12.66 -3.44 15.12
C GLY A 107 14.01 -3.20 15.79
N GLU A 108 15.01 -4.04 15.52
CA GLU A 108 16.38 -3.82 16.01
C GLU A 108 17.01 -2.59 15.32
N PHE A 109 16.66 -2.31 14.06
CA PHE A 109 17.34 -1.31 13.23
C PHE A 109 16.39 -0.42 12.40
N ILE A 110 15.07 -0.60 12.51
CA ILE A 110 14.05 0.22 11.84
C ILE A 110 13.01 0.66 12.86
N ASN A 111 12.64 1.94 12.85
CA ASN A 111 11.50 2.51 13.53
C ASN A 111 10.33 2.65 12.55
N PRO A 112 9.19 1.97 12.75
CA PRO A 112 8.01 2.16 11.93
C PRO A 112 7.26 3.42 12.38
N ILE A 113 7.19 4.42 11.51
CA ILE A 113 6.37 5.61 11.73
C ILE A 113 4.91 5.26 11.42
N LYS A 114 4.09 5.13 12.46
CA LYS A 114 2.66 4.85 12.40
C LYS A 114 1.88 6.14 12.59
N ALA A 115 1.54 6.81 11.49
CA ALA A 115 0.82 8.08 11.47
C ALA A 115 -0.24 8.09 10.37
N ASP A 116 -0.91 9.23 10.16
CA ASP A 116 -1.67 9.44 8.93
C ASP A 116 -0.73 9.29 7.73
N TYR A 117 -1.12 8.40 6.82
CA TYR A 117 -0.25 7.98 5.72
C TYR A 117 0.08 9.15 4.77
N SER A 118 -0.91 9.99 4.45
CA SER A 118 -0.71 11.10 3.52
C SER A 118 0.22 12.16 4.10
N ALA A 119 0.05 12.49 5.38
CA ALA A 119 0.92 13.43 6.07
C ALA A 119 2.35 12.90 6.19
N ALA A 120 2.53 11.63 6.57
CA ALA A 120 3.85 11.02 6.66
C ALA A 120 4.54 10.91 5.29
N MET A 121 3.80 10.65 4.21
CA MET A 121 4.36 10.62 2.85
C MET A 121 4.71 12.01 2.33
N ALA A 122 4.03 13.08 2.76
CA ALA A 122 4.44 14.45 2.45
C ALA A 122 5.86 14.76 3.00
N ASP A 123 6.18 14.28 4.21
CA ASP A 123 7.54 14.38 4.77
C ASP A 123 8.55 13.57 3.95
N ILE A 124 8.23 12.33 3.59
CA ILE A 124 9.07 11.49 2.71
C ILE A 124 9.41 12.21 1.41
N ILE A 125 8.40 12.78 0.74
CA ILE A 125 8.59 13.51 -0.53
C ILE A 125 9.45 14.77 -0.31
N SER A 126 9.23 15.50 0.77
CA SER A 126 10.05 16.66 1.14
C SER A 126 11.51 16.26 1.37
N ARG A 127 11.75 15.22 2.16
CA ARG A 127 13.09 14.67 2.42
C ARG A 127 13.79 14.24 1.12
N TYR A 128 13.09 13.49 0.27
CA TYR A 128 13.61 13.07 -1.03
C TYR A 128 14.02 14.28 -1.91
N LYS A 129 13.16 15.30 -2.03
CA LYS A 129 13.44 16.52 -2.79
C LYS A 129 14.67 17.29 -2.23
N ASN A 130 14.94 17.17 -0.94
CA ASN A 130 16.12 17.71 -0.27
C ASN A 130 17.34 16.79 -0.35
N GLY A 131 17.31 15.74 -1.17
CA GLY A 131 18.42 14.82 -1.41
C GLY A 131 18.72 13.86 -0.28
N LYS A 132 17.81 13.71 0.68
CA LYS A 132 17.90 12.76 1.79
C LYS A 132 17.43 11.38 1.37
N SER A 133 18.02 10.34 1.99
CA SER A 133 17.57 8.97 1.82
C SER A 133 16.20 8.78 2.47
N VAL A 134 15.35 7.96 1.85
CA VAL A 134 13.99 7.68 2.30
C VAL A 134 13.69 6.19 2.28
N LEU A 135 12.94 5.73 3.28
CA LEU A 135 12.45 4.35 3.41
C LEU A 135 10.96 4.41 3.78
N PHE A 136 10.12 3.73 3.02
CA PHE A 136 8.69 3.76 3.25
C PHE A 136 7.97 2.53 2.70
N TYR A 137 6.81 2.23 3.28
CA TYR A 137 5.83 1.30 2.73
C TYR A 137 4.92 2.03 1.73
N THR A 138 4.58 1.38 0.64
CA THR A 138 3.51 1.81 -0.25
C THR A 138 2.90 0.64 -1.02
N TRP A 139 1.95 0.96 -1.87
CA TRP A 139 1.28 0.01 -2.76
C TRP A 139 1.07 0.60 -4.15
N THR A 140 0.75 -0.25 -5.12
CA THR A 140 0.27 0.18 -6.43
C THR A 140 -1.07 -0.48 -6.73
N PRO A 141 -2.04 0.24 -7.34
CA PRO A 141 -2.00 1.65 -7.76
C PRO A 141 -2.16 2.63 -6.59
N ASN A 142 -1.31 3.66 -6.54
CA ASN A 142 -1.35 4.73 -5.53
C ASN A 142 -0.72 6.01 -6.10
N TRP A 143 -1.10 7.17 -5.58
CA TRP A 143 -0.56 8.49 -5.93
C TRP A 143 0.94 8.63 -5.61
N THR A 144 1.43 7.96 -4.57
CA THR A 144 2.83 8.03 -4.14
C THR A 144 3.81 7.62 -5.24
N VAL A 145 3.47 6.57 -6.00
CA VAL A 145 4.30 6.10 -7.13
C VAL A 145 4.12 6.92 -8.42
N GLY A 146 3.13 7.82 -8.42
CA GLY A 146 3.00 8.86 -9.44
C GLY A 146 3.88 10.07 -9.13
N THR A 147 4.10 10.36 -7.84
CA THR A 147 4.94 11.47 -7.36
C THR A 147 6.41 11.07 -7.27
N LEU A 148 6.71 9.88 -6.73
CA LEU A 148 8.06 9.29 -6.69
C LEU A 148 8.07 8.11 -7.68
N LYS A 149 8.62 8.34 -8.87
CA LYS A 149 8.54 7.42 -9.99
C LYS A 149 9.32 6.14 -9.73
N LEU A 150 8.65 5.01 -9.88
CA LEU A 150 9.27 3.69 -9.77
C LEU A 150 10.36 3.48 -10.83
N GLY A 151 11.54 3.07 -10.39
CA GLY A 151 12.70 2.81 -11.24
C GLY A 151 13.53 4.04 -11.59
N GLU A 152 12.99 5.26 -11.39
CA GLU A 152 13.72 6.53 -11.54
C GLU A 152 14.10 7.10 -10.18
N ASP A 153 13.10 7.39 -9.34
CA ASP A 153 13.28 8.01 -8.03
C ASP A 153 13.42 6.96 -6.92
N VAL A 154 12.60 5.94 -6.97
CA VAL A 154 12.50 4.90 -5.94
C VAL A 154 12.44 3.50 -6.53
N VAL A 155 12.84 2.50 -5.75
CA VAL A 155 12.86 1.09 -6.14
C VAL A 155 12.31 0.19 -5.04
N TRP A 156 11.63 -0.89 -5.45
CA TRP A 156 11.20 -1.95 -4.53
C TRP A 156 12.42 -2.71 -4.01
N ILE A 157 12.42 -2.97 -2.70
CA ILE A 157 13.38 -3.86 -2.05
C ILE A 157 12.68 -5.12 -1.53
N GLU A 158 13.43 -6.19 -1.42
CA GLU A 158 12.93 -7.48 -0.92
C GLU A 158 12.58 -7.42 0.56
N ALA A 159 11.46 -8.04 0.95
CA ALA A 159 11.16 -8.42 2.31
C ALA A 159 11.03 -9.95 2.37
N PRO A 160 12.04 -10.70 2.84
CA PRO A 160 12.12 -12.17 2.70
C PRO A 160 11.20 -12.87 3.71
N PHE A 161 9.91 -12.67 3.59
CA PHE A 161 8.90 -13.23 4.47
C PHE A 161 8.48 -14.63 4.01
N SER A 162 8.53 -15.61 4.91
CA SER A 162 8.39 -17.03 4.57
C SER A 162 7.04 -17.43 3.97
N GLU A 163 5.98 -16.72 4.34
CA GLU A 163 4.61 -17.01 3.87
C GLU A 163 4.30 -16.46 2.48
N THR A 164 5.19 -15.63 1.92
CA THR A 164 4.98 -15.01 0.61
C THR A 164 5.89 -15.59 -0.44
N LYS A 165 5.42 -15.53 -1.69
CA LYS A 165 6.16 -16.09 -2.83
C LYS A 165 7.01 -15.04 -3.51
N VAL A 166 8.12 -15.50 -4.10
CA VAL A 166 8.90 -14.69 -5.02
C VAL A 166 8.08 -14.43 -6.29
N VAL A 167 8.00 -13.16 -6.68
CA VAL A 167 7.28 -12.70 -7.87
C VAL A 167 8.17 -11.84 -8.76
N SER A 168 7.82 -11.73 -10.04
CA SER A 168 8.45 -10.75 -10.93
C SER A 168 7.86 -9.39 -10.68
N VAL A 169 8.71 -8.41 -10.36
CA VAL A 169 8.28 -7.04 -10.05
C VAL A 169 9.11 -6.07 -10.89
N PRO A 170 8.46 -5.23 -11.71
CA PRO A 170 9.16 -4.18 -12.43
C PRO A 170 9.71 -3.13 -11.46
N ASN A 171 10.79 -2.47 -11.86
CA ASN A 171 11.38 -1.36 -11.10
C ASN A 171 11.80 -1.74 -9.67
N ALA A 172 12.30 -2.94 -9.50
CA ALA A 172 12.82 -3.46 -8.24
C ALA A 172 14.34 -3.65 -8.32
N THR A 173 14.98 -3.78 -7.16
CA THR A 173 16.43 -4.04 -7.05
C THR A 173 16.85 -5.39 -7.60
N LYS A 174 15.90 -6.31 -7.78
CA LYS A 174 16.05 -7.61 -8.42
C LYS A 174 14.88 -7.86 -9.36
N SER A 175 15.06 -8.58 -10.47
CA SER A 175 13.98 -8.94 -11.41
C SER A 175 12.90 -9.84 -10.80
N LYS A 176 13.26 -10.59 -9.78
CA LYS A 176 12.36 -11.40 -8.95
C LYS A 176 12.72 -11.20 -7.49
N LEU A 177 11.74 -10.92 -6.65
CA LEU A 177 11.92 -10.78 -5.21
C LEU A 177 10.68 -11.21 -4.45
N ASN A 178 10.87 -11.50 -3.18
CA ASN A 178 9.80 -11.65 -2.24
C ASN A 178 9.41 -10.26 -1.71
N MET A 179 8.19 -9.80 -2.02
CA MET A 179 7.71 -8.49 -1.58
C MET A 179 7.35 -8.44 -0.08
N GLY A 180 7.24 -9.60 0.57
CA GLY A 180 6.71 -9.72 1.93
C GLY A 180 5.19 -9.64 2.00
N PHE A 181 4.55 -9.27 0.91
CA PHE A 181 3.09 -9.13 0.79
C PHE A 181 2.57 -10.00 -0.35
N GLY A 182 1.37 -10.55 -0.15
CA GLY A 182 0.66 -11.25 -1.22
C GLY A 182 0.20 -10.27 -2.31
N VAL A 183 0.14 -10.74 -3.55
CA VAL A 183 -0.52 -10.00 -4.63
C VAL A 183 -2.02 -10.02 -4.41
N ASN A 184 -2.66 -8.85 -4.48
CA ASN A 184 -4.08 -8.71 -4.20
C ASN A 184 -4.90 -8.52 -5.48
N ASP A 185 -6.12 -9.08 -5.46
CA ASP A 185 -7.17 -8.70 -6.39
C ASP A 185 -7.90 -7.46 -5.86
N ILE A 186 -8.10 -6.45 -6.70
CA ILE A 186 -8.96 -5.31 -6.36
C ILE A 186 -10.38 -5.63 -6.84
N ARG A 187 -11.31 -5.74 -5.90
CA ARG A 187 -12.69 -6.19 -6.16
C ARG A 187 -13.70 -5.37 -5.38
N PRO A 188 -14.89 -5.13 -5.94
CA PRO A 188 -16.01 -4.67 -5.15
C PRO A 188 -16.37 -5.69 -4.07
N ALA A 189 -16.68 -5.20 -2.87
CA ALA A 189 -17.30 -5.96 -1.80
C ALA A 189 -18.71 -5.40 -1.56
N ALA A 190 -19.72 -6.24 -1.48
CA ALA A 190 -21.11 -5.77 -1.36
C ALA A 190 -21.94 -6.64 -0.41
N ASN A 191 -22.91 -5.99 0.23
CA ASN A 191 -23.96 -6.66 0.99
C ASN A 191 -24.77 -7.59 0.07
N VAL A 192 -25.03 -8.81 0.52
CA VAL A 192 -25.69 -9.85 -0.30
C VAL A 192 -27.14 -9.52 -0.60
N ASP A 193 -27.86 -8.91 0.35
CA ASP A 193 -29.28 -8.58 0.16
C ASP A 193 -29.44 -7.35 -0.74
N PHE A 194 -28.52 -6.38 -0.65
CA PHE A 194 -28.42 -5.28 -1.63
C PHE A 194 -28.26 -5.83 -3.06
N LEU A 195 -27.36 -6.78 -3.28
CA LEU A 195 -27.14 -7.37 -4.61
C LEU A 195 -28.37 -8.14 -5.12
N LYS A 196 -29.10 -8.85 -4.24
CA LYS A 196 -30.36 -9.53 -4.60
C LYS A 196 -31.43 -8.53 -5.03
N ALA A 197 -31.54 -7.42 -4.32
CA ALA A 197 -32.49 -6.34 -4.64
C ALA A 197 -32.08 -5.57 -5.91
N ASN A 198 -30.78 -5.57 -6.25
CA ASN A 198 -30.22 -4.79 -7.36
C ASN A 198 -29.43 -5.64 -8.37
N PRO A 199 -30.07 -6.57 -9.11
CA PRO A 199 -29.38 -7.52 -10.00
C PRO A 199 -28.68 -6.83 -11.17
N LYS A 200 -29.13 -5.65 -11.59
CA LYS A 200 -28.45 -4.85 -12.63
C LYS A 200 -27.10 -4.32 -12.14
N VAL A 201 -27.03 -3.91 -10.86
CA VAL A 201 -25.79 -3.45 -10.21
C VAL A 201 -24.80 -4.64 -10.13
N GLU A 202 -25.26 -5.79 -9.66
CA GLU A 202 -24.40 -6.98 -9.61
C GLU A 202 -23.85 -7.36 -11.00
N LYS A 203 -24.68 -7.28 -12.04
CA LYS A 203 -24.25 -7.54 -13.43
C LYS A 203 -23.23 -6.54 -13.92
N PHE A 204 -23.39 -5.26 -13.58
CA PHE A 204 -22.42 -4.19 -13.89
C PHE A 204 -21.09 -4.46 -13.18
N LEU A 205 -21.08 -4.68 -11.86
CA LEU A 205 -19.89 -4.93 -11.07
C LEU A 205 -19.08 -6.15 -11.53
N LYS A 206 -19.76 -7.18 -12.04
CA LYS A 206 -19.11 -8.37 -12.63
C LYS A 206 -18.34 -8.07 -13.92
N LYS A 207 -18.67 -6.98 -14.61
CA LYS A 207 -18.05 -6.59 -15.89
C LYS A 207 -17.13 -5.39 -15.79
N ALA A 208 -17.30 -4.56 -14.75
CA ALA A 208 -16.53 -3.36 -14.56
C ALA A 208 -15.07 -3.71 -14.26
N SER A 209 -14.15 -3.14 -15.03
CA SER A 209 -12.72 -3.18 -14.78
C SER A 209 -12.10 -1.83 -15.14
N ILE A 210 -11.03 -1.46 -14.46
CA ILE A 210 -10.32 -0.20 -14.66
C ILE A 210 -8.83 -0.52 -14.79
N PRO A 211 -8.14 -0.02 -15.83
CA PRO A 211 -6.69 -0.16 -15.95
C PRO A 211 -5.97 0.42 -14.74
N LEU A 212 -4.94 -0.26 -14.25
CA LEU A 212 -4.18 0.19 -13.07
C LEU A 212 -3.55 1.58 -13.25
N ALA A 213 -3.12 1.90 -14.47
CA ALA A 213 -2.56 3.20 -14.79
C ALA A 213 -3.59 4.33 -14.61
N ASP A 214 -4.85 4.09 -15.00
CA ASP A 214 -5.94 5.07 -14.85
C ASP A 214 -6.29 5.28 -13.37
N ILE A 215 -6.27 4.20 -12.56
CA ILE A 215 -6.46 4.30 -11.11
C ILE A 215 -5.35 5.15 -10.48
N ALA A 216 -4.08 4.90 -10.84
CA ALA A 216 -2.94 5.64 -10.32
C ALA A 216 -2.98 7.12 -10.72
N ALA A 217 -3.28 7.41 -12.00
CA ALA A 217 -3.41 8.78 -12.51
C ALA A 217 -4.54 9.53 -11.80
N GLN A 218 -5.70 8.90 -11.61
CA GLN A 218 -6.84 9.54 -10.94
C GLN A 218 -6.56 9.79 -9.45
N ASN A 219 -5.86 8.88 -8.77
CA ASN A 219 -5.43 9.11 -7.39
C ASN A 219 -4.50 10.32 -7.27
N LEU A 220 -3.57 10.50 -8.21
CA LEU A 220 -2.68 11.67 -8.25
C LEU A 220 -3.46 12.96 -8.52
N ASN A 221 -4.40 12.95 -9.48
CA ASN A 221 -5.25 14.10 -9.77
C ASN A 221 -6.08 14.51 -8.54
N CYS A 222 -6.69 13.55 -7.84
CA CYS A 222 -7.45 13.85 -6.62
C CYS A 222 -6.58 14.53 -5.55
N LEU A 223 -5.32 14.14 -5.41
CA LEU A 223 -4.39 14.77 -4.47
C LEU A 223 -4.10 16.23 -4.85
N LEU A 224 -3.86 16.51 -6.15
CA LEU A 224 -3.58 17.85 -6.64
C LEU A 224 -4.78 18.78 -6.43
N TYR A 225 -5.99 18.34 -6.76
CA TYR A 225 -7.21 19.16 -6.58
C TYR A 225 -7.51 19.46 -5.11
N THR A 226 -7.18 18.57 -4.18
CA THR A 226 -7.39 18.82 -2.74
C THR A 226 -6.34 19.79 -2.17
N SER A 227 -5.12 19.83 -2.72
CA SER A 227 -4.10 20.82 -2.33
C SER A 227 -4.43 22.21 -2.85
N ASP A 228 -4.90 22.33 -4.11
CA ASP A 228 -5.29 23.62 -4.70
C ASP A 228 -6.51 24.23 -3.98
N ALA A 229 -7.50 23.40 -3.60
CA ALA A 229 -8.65 23.86 -2.82
C ALA A 229 -8.29 24.34 -1.40
N ALA A 230 -7.20 23.85 -0.82
CA ALA A 230 -6.71 24.32 0.48
C ALA A 230 -5.99 25.67 0.38
N ASP A 231 -5.31 25.95 -0.74
CA ASP A 231 -4.64 27.23 -1.01
C ASP A 231 -5.64 28.36 -1.32
N ASP A 232 -6.77 28.04 -2.00
CA ASP A 232 -7.83 29.03 -2.30
C ASP A 232 -8.62 29.50 -1.06
N THR A 233 -8.53 28.80 0.07
CA THR A 233 -9.19 29.20 1.34
C THR A 233 -8.33 30.09 2.23
N SER A 234 -7.08 30.41 1.83
CA SER A 234 -6.13 31.24 2.57
C SER A 234 -6.00 32.68 2.06
N GLY A 235 -6.96 33.14 1.22
CA GLY A 235 -7.09 34.51 0.70
C GLY A 235 -7.99 35.38 1.56
#